data_800b737472c113eaf011cfa09a832606
#
_entry.id   800b737472c113eaf011cfa09a832606
#
_cell.length_a   1.000
_cell.length_b   1.000
_cell.length_c   1.000
_cell.angle_alpha   90.00
_cell.angle_beta   90.00
_cell.angle_gamma   90.00
#
_symmetry.space_group_name_H-M   'P 1'
#
loop_
_entity.id
_entity.type
_entity.pdbx_description
1 polymer ?
#
loop_
_entity_poly.entity_id
_entity_poly.type
_entity_poly.pdbx_seq_one_letter_code
_entity_poly.pdbx_strand_id
1 'polypeptide(L)'
;MRAAEQFNSKALMCGIRQSNPLDAVHKYVMQASEDAAKVRDNIHKWKAAGKLMTPYAEKRYHEQEDFALNCTCRPIDDTTYTVTYHKSQSDSHVREVDWAAKTCTCGEWDRYGIACRHGIKVGKQVARQNGWSKQRLLRELCMPGFLLSNYEKACAGSIRVPDMSGLQRQATALFAPPIPAHKPGRRQNKRKQAGGMAVGTAKRQRGRPSTTAVDV
;
A
#
# COMPACT_ATOMS: atom_id res chain seq x y z
N MET A 1 2.40 0.65 -6.16
CA MET A 1 3.78 0.31 -6.61
C MET A 1 4.56 -0.54 -5.59
N ARG A 2 4.53 -0.25 -4.28
CA ARG A 2 5.29 -1.00 -3.26
C ARG A 2 5.04 -2.52 -3.21
N ALA A 3 3.83 -2.99 -3.46
CA ALA A 3 3.53 -4.43 -3.40
C ALA A 3 4.23 -5.24 -4.51
N ALA A 4 4.28 -4.70 -5.73
CA ALA A 4 4.98 -5.33 -6.84
C ALA A 4 6.50 -5.35 -6.64
N GLU A 5 7.05 -4.29 -6.05
CA GLU A 5 8.48 -4.20 -5.72
C GLU A 5 8.86 -5.18 -4.62
N GLN A 6 8.02 -5.30 -3.58
CA GLN A 6 8.20 -6.28 -2.51
C GLN A 6 8.13 -7.72 -3.03
N PHE A 7 7.17 -8.01 -3.92
CA PHE A 7 7.07 -9.30 -4.57
C PHE A 7 8.31 -9.61 -5.40
N ASN A 8 8.77 -8.67 -6.22
CA ASN A 8 9.97 -8.82 -7.03
C ASN A 8 11.22 -9.05 -6.17
N SER A 9 11.36 -8.33 -5.07
CA SER A 9 12.47 -8.49 -4.12
C SER A 9 12.46 -9.89 -3.51
N LYS A 10 11.32 -10.36 -3.01
CA LYS A 10 11.18 -11.72 -2.45
C LYS A 10 11.47 -12.79 -3.50
N ALA A 11 10.95 -12.65 -4.72
CA ALA A 11 11.19 -13.60 -5.80
C ALA A 11 12.67 -13.72 -6.18
N LEU A 12 13.43 -12.62 -6.07
CA LEU A 12 14.88 -12.61 -6.25
C LEU A 12 15.59 -13.31 -5.09
N MET A 13 15.23 -12.98 -3.84
CA MET A 13 15.85 -13.57 -2.65
C MET A 13 15.63 -15.08 -2.56
N CYS A 14 14.46 -15.58 -2.95
CA CYS A 14 14.15 -17.00 -2.96
C CYS A 14 14.70 -17.74 -4.21
N GLY A 15 15.42 -17.05 -5.08
CA GLY A 15 16.00 -17.65 -6.31
C GLY A 15 14.95 -18.18 -7.30
N ILE A 16 13.70 -17.67 -7.22
CA ILE A 16 12.59 -18.10 -8.08
C ILE A 16 12.90 -17.82 -9.55
N ARG A 17 13.51 -16.68 -9.85
CA ARG A 17 13.83 -16.26 -11.22
C ARG A 17 14.95 -17.06 -11.88
N GLN A 18 15.77 -17.74 -11.08
CA GLN A 18 16.90 -18.56 -11.57
C GLN A 18 16.56 -20.03 -11.60
N SER A 19 15.36 -20.41 -11.15
CA SER A 19 14.88 -21.78 -11.11
C SER A 19 14.23 -22.18 -12.45
N ASN A 20 14.18 -23.48 -12.73
CA ASN A 20 13.31 -23.95 -13.79
C ASN A 20 11.84 -23.64 -13.47
N PRO A 21 10.93 -23.61 -14.46
CA PRO A 21 9.53 -23.20 -14.25
C PRO A 21 8.82 -23.98 -13.13
N LEU A 22 9.06 -25.28 -13.01
CA LEU A 22 8.42 -26.13 -12.01
C LEU A 22 8.92 -25.80 -10.60
N ASP A 23 10.24 -25.70 -10.43
CA ASP A 23 10.86 -25.31 -9.16
C ASP A 23 10.47 -23.86 -8.78
N ALA A 24 10.32 -22.98 -9.77
CA ALA A 24 9.86 -21.61 -9.53
C ALA A 24 8.45 -21.57 -8.96
N VAL A 25 7.52 -22.33 -9.53
CA VAL A 25 6.14 -22.45 -9.02
C VAL A 25 6.14 -23.04 -7.62
N HIS A 26 6.89 -24.12 -7.39
CA HIS A 26 6.98 -24.75 -6.06
C HIS A 26 7.53 -23.79 -5.02
N LYS A 27 8.63 -23.10 -5.27
CA LYS A 27 9.19 -22.09 -4.36
C LYS A 27 8.21 -20.96 -4.09
N TYR A 28 7.47 -20.53 -5.12
CA TYR A 28 6.45 -19.49 -4.95
C TYR A 28 5.32 -19.97 -4.02
N VAL A 29 4.79 -21.18 -4.21
CA VAL A 29 3.73 -21.74 -3.38
C VAL A 29 4.21 -21.93 -1.93
N MET A 30 5.45 -22.41 -1.74
CA MET A 30 6.08 -22.53 -0.42
C MET A 30 6.13 -21.17 0.28
N GLN A 31 6.67 -20.16 -0.39
CA GLN A 31 6.76 -18.81 0.17
C GLN A 31 5.39 -18.22 0.49
N ALA A 32 4.41 -18.41 -0.39
CA ALA A 32 3.03 -17.95 -0.15
C ALA A 32 2.40 -18.65 1.07
N SER A 33 2.66 -19.94 1.24
CA SER A 33 2.19 -20.71 2.41
C SER A 33 2.81 -20.20 3.72
N GLU A 34 4.12 -19.94 3.72
CA GLU A 34 4.81 -19.34 4.88
C GLU A 34 4.28 -17.95 5.22
N ASP A 35 4.10 -17.10 4.20
CA ASP A 35 3.58 -15.75 4.40
C ASP A 35 2.14 -15.81 4.94
N ALA A 36 1.30 -16.74 4.47
CA ALA A 36 -0.04 -16.96 4.99
C ALA A 36 -0.02 -17.45 6.45
N ALA A 37 0.91 -18.31 6.83
CA ALA A 37 1.09 -18.75 8.20
C ALA A 37 1.47 -17.56 9.12
N LYS A 38 2.44 -16.74 8.70
CA LYS A 38 2.85 -15.53 9.44
C LYS A 38 1.69 -14.55 9.64
N VAL A 39 0.85 -14.40 8.61
CA VAL A 39 -0.35 -13.54 8.71
C VAL A 39 -1.32 -14.09 9.77
N ARG A 40 -1.59 -15.40 9.77
CA ARG A 40 -2.46 -16.03 10.79
C ARG A 40 -1.92 -15.84 12.21
N ASP A 41 -0.62 -16.08 12.41
CA ASP A 41 0.03 -15.87 13.71
C ASP A 41 -0.09 -14.41 14.18
N ASN A 42 0.08 -13.47 13.27
CA ASN A 42 -0.11 -12.06 13.58
C ASN A 42 -1.56 -11.74 13.95
N ILE A 43 -2.54 -12.32 13.26
CA ILE A 43 -3.96 -12.15 13.58
C ILE A 43 -4.24 -12.64 15.02
N HIS A 44 -3.71 -13.80 15.39
CA HIS A 44 -3.86 -14.33 16.76
C HIS A 44 -3.24 -13.39 17.81
N LYS A 45 -2.05 -12.84 17.54
CA LYS A 45 -1.39 -11.85 18.43
C LYS A 45 -2.23 -10.59 18.57
N TRP A 46 -2.79 -10.08 17.47
CA TRP A 46 -3.61 -8.86 17.50
C TRP A 46 -4.92 -9.07 18.23
N LYS A 47 -5.55 -10.25 18.07
CA LYS A 47 -6.76 -10.63 18.84
C LYS A 47 -6.47 -10.75 20.33
N ALA A 48 -5.36 -11.40 20.69
CA ALA A 48 -4.93 -11.51 22.09
C ALA A 48 -4.65 -10.13 22.72
N ALA A 49 -4.17 -9.17 21.92
CA ALA A 49 -3.99 -7.77 22.33
C ALA A 49 -5.31 -6.96 22.35
N GLY A 50 -6.45 -7.57 22.09
CA GLY A 50 -7.77 -6.91 22.11
C GLY A 50 -8.02 -5.93 20.96
N LYS A 51 -7.23 -6.00 19.88
CA LYS A 51 -7.41 -5.11 18.73
C LYS A 51 -8.67 -5.43 17.94
N LEU A 52 -9.35 -4.40 17.46
CA LEU A 52 -10.58 -4.54 16.65
C LEU A 52 -10.29 -4.44 15.16
N MET A 53 -9.23 -3.71 14.80
CA MET A 53 -8.84 -3.42 13.44
C MET A 53 -7.42 -3.92 13.16
N THR A 54 -7.09 -4.05 11.89
CA THR A 54 -5.71 -4.32 11.48
C THR A 54 -4.79 -3.16 11.92
N PRO A 55 -3.50 -3.40 12.21
CA PRO A 55 -2.57 -2.36 12.66
C PRO A 55 -2.46 -1.18 11.69
N TYR A 56 -2.62 -1.43 10.40
CA TYR A 56 -2.65 -0.37 9.39
C TYR A 56 -3.85 0.56 9.60
N ALA A 57 -5.04 -0.02 9.78
CA ALA A 57 -6.26 0.75 9.99
C ALA A 57 -6.22 1.52 11.32
N GLU A 58 -5.72 0.88 12.37
CA GLU A 58 -5.56 1.49 13.69
C GLU A 58 -4.62 2.69 13.63
N LYS A 59 -3.44 2.54 13.00
CA LYS A 59 -2.49 3.63 12.82
C LYS A 59 -3.10 4.80 12.04
N ARG A 60 -3.76 4.48 10.90
CA ARG A 60 -4.39 5.50 10.06
C ARG A 60 -5.53 6.22 10.78
N TYR A 61 -6.33 5.48 11.56
CA TYR A 61 -7.40 6.04 12.38
C TYR A 61 -6.84 7.05 13.39
N HIS A 62 -5.81 6.68 14.15
CA HIS A 62 -5.21 7.58 15.14
C HIS A 62 -4.61 8.83 14.51
N GLU A 63 -3.89 8.70 13.39
CA GLU A 63 -3.38 9.85 12.65
C GLU A 63 -4.49 10.83 12.25
N GLN A 64 -5.65 10.32 11.82
CA GLN A 64 -6.78 11.18 11.44
C GLN A 64 -7.59 11.67 12.65
N GLU A 65 -7.63 10.90 13.74
CA GLU A 65 -8.30 11.26 14.98
C GLU A 65 -7.71 12.50 15.61
N ASP A 66 -6.40 12.63 15.63
CA ASP A 66 -5.69 13.81 16.15
C ASP A 66 -6.08 15.07 15.36
N PHE A 67 -6.14 14.97 14.05
CA PHE A 67 -6.60 16.08 13.22
C PHE A 67 -8.10 16.40 13.39
N ALA A 68 -8.92 15.41 13.71
CA ALA A 68 -10.36 15.59 13.92
C ALA A 68 -10.68 16.45 15.16
N LEU A 69 -9.74 16.62 16.08
CA LEU A 69 -9.90 17.54 17.23
C LEU A 69 -10.06 18.99 16.76
N ASN A 70 -9.37 19.37 15.69
CA ASN A 70 -9.42 20.71 15.11
C ASN A 70 -10.57 20.88 14.11
N CYS A 71 -11.54 19.99 14.08
CA CYS A 71 -12.71 20.09 13.23
C CYS A 71 -13.92 20.58 14.03
N THR A 72 -14.73 21.44 13.41
CA THR A 72 -16.10 21.74 13.83
C THR A 72 -17.07 21.08 12.87
N CYS A 73 -18.22 20.60 13.37
CA CYS A 73 -19.20 19.86 12.59
C CYS A 73 -20.58 20.49 12.78
N ARG A 74 -21.30 20.68 11.67
CA ARG A 74 -22.70 21.17 11.66
C ARG A 74 -23.54 20.24 10.78
N PRO A 75 -24.71 19.76 11.25
CA PRO A 75 -25.62 19.00 10.40
C PRO A 75 -26.22 19.92 9.33
N ILE A 76 -26.38 19.39 8.11
CA ILE A 76 -27.16 20.00 7.03
C ILE A 76 -28.54 19.32 7.02
N ASP A 77 -28.54 18.00 7.06
CA ASP A 77 -29.72 17.15 7.15
C ASP A 77 -29.44 15.93 8.05
N ASP A 78 -30.30 14.90 7.99
CA ASP A 78 -30.20 13.69 8.83
C ASP A 78 -28.93 12.87 8.57
N THR A 79 -28.36 12.96 7.39
CA THR A 79 -27.22 12.15 6.94
C THR A 79 -26.00 12.96 6.52
N THR A 80 -26.21 14.21 6.16
CA THR A 80 -25.17 15.09 5.60
C THR A 80 -24.70 16.14 6.59
N TYR A 81 -23.40 16.32 6.66
CA TYR A 81 -22.76 17.23 7.61
C TYR A 81 -21.74 18.12 6.92
N THR A 82 -21.73 19.40 7.28
CA THR A 82 -20.61 20.29 6.94
C THR A 82 -19.56 20.22 8.05
N VAL A 83 -18.33 19.94 7.66
CA VAL A 83 -17.19 19.89 8.58
C VAL A 83 -16.15 20.91 8.17
N THR A 84 -15.81 21.80 9.09
CA THR A 84 -14.75 22.80 8.92
C THR A 84 -13.52 22.34 9.70
N TYR A 85 -12.41 22.14 9.01
CA TYR A 85 -11.12 21.87 9.61
C TYR A 85 -10.33 23.18 9.76
N HIS A 86 -9.90 23.48 10.97
CA HIS A 86 -9.12 24.68 11.30
C HIS A 86 -7.64 24.29 11.42
N LYS A 87 -6.86 24.61 10.40
CA LYS A 87 -5.41 24.40 10.42
C LYS A 87 -4.70 25.51 11.19
N SER A 88 -5.19 26.75 11.07
CA SER A 88 -4.78 27.94 11.82
C SER A 88 -5.97 28.88 11.95
N GLN A 89 -5.80 30.02 12.61
CA GLN A 89 -6.87 31.03 12.72
C GLN A 89 -7.31 31.58 11.35
N SER A 90 -6.40 31.63 10.39
CA SER A 90 -6.64 32.17 9.04
C SER A 90 -6.86 31.12 7.94
N ASP A 91 -6.54 29.84 8.20
CA ASP A 91 -6.61 28.78 7.20
C ASP A 91 -7.60 27.71 7.64
N SER A 92 -8.78 27.72 7.02
CA SER A 92 -9.83 26.74 7.28
C SER A 92 -10.36 26.13 5.98
N HIS A 93 -10.62 24.84 6.00
CA HIS A 93 -11.17 24.11 4.88
C HIS A 93 -12.52 23.50 5.25
N VAL A 94 -13.53 23.77 4.42
CA VAL A 94 -14.88 23.23 4.58
C VAL A 94 -15.03 22.01 3.69
N ARG A 95 -15.61 20.93 4.24
CA ARG A 95 -15.90 19.69 3.52
C ARG A 95 -17.29 19.18 3.89
N GLU A 96 -17.92 18.53 2.95
CA GLU A 96 -19.16 17.80 3.17
C GLU A 96 -18.88 16.33 3.42
N VAL A 97 -19.61 15.76 4.36
CA VAL A 97 -19.56 14.34 4.73
C VAL A 97 -20.97 13.79 4.65
N ASP A 98 -21.17 12.81 3.79
CA ASP A 98 -22.36 11.96 3.80
C ASP A 98 -22.07 10.75 4.70
N TRP A 99 -22.75 10.74 5.85
CA TRP A 99 -22.57 9.69 6.84
C TRP A 99 -23.19 8.36 6.40
N ALA A 100 -24.33 8.39 5.70
CA ALA A 100 -24.99 7.18 5.23
C ALA A 100 -24.21 6.50 4.10
N ALA A 101 -23.74 7.28 3.14
CA ALA A 101 -22.91 6.80 2.03
C ALA A 101 -21.45 6.54 2.46
N LYS A 102 -21.03 6.98 3.65
CA LYS A 102 -19.64 6.91 4.15
C LYS A 102 -18.64 7.58 3.21
N THR A 103 -19.00 8.72 2.65
CA THR A 103 -18.19 9.50 1.73
C THR A 103 -17.87 10.87 2.27
N CYS A 104 -16.80 11.47 1.77
CA CYS A 104 -16.38 12.82 2.10
C CYS A 104 -15.83 13.53 0.87
N THR A 105 -16.18 14.79 0.66
CA THR A 105 -15.66 15.57 -0.48
C THR A 105 -14.15 15.76 -0.50
N CYS A 106 -13.43 15.34 0.56
CA CYS A 106 -11.96 15.27 0.55
C CYS A 106 -11.42 14.03 -0.19
N GLY A 107 -12.27 13.02 -0.48
CA GLY A 107 -11.89 11.78 -1.18
C GLY A 107 -11.03 10.80 -0.38
N GLU A 108 -10.56 11.16 0.83
CA GLU A 108 -9.69 10.27 1.60
C GLU A 108 -10.42 9.03 2.14
N TRP A 109 -11.70 9.17 2.51
CA TRP A 109 -12.49 8.05 3.02
C TRP A 109 -12.66 6.96 1.95
N ASP A 110 -13.04 7.36 0.73
CA ASP A 110 -13.18 6.43 -0.40
C ASP A 110 -11.85 5.79 -0.79
N ARG A 111 -10.79 6.61 -0.80
CA ARG A 111 -9.45 6.16 -1.22
C ARG A 111 -8.84 5.13 -0.29
N TYR A 112 -9.02 5.29 1.02
CA TYR A 112 -8.35 4.45 2.02
C TYR A 112 -9.27 3.45 2.70
N GLY A 113 -10.59 3.58 2.54
CA GLY A 113 -11.58 2.75 3.24
C GLY A 113 -11.61 2.96 4.74
N ILE A 114 -11.01 4.04 5.22
CA ILE A 114 -10.94 4.44 6.62
C ILE A 114 -11.32 5.92 6.68
N ALA A 115 -12.21 6.26 7.60
CA ALA A 115 -12.71 7.63 7.71
C ALA A 115 -11.56 8.65 7.84
N CYS A 116 -11.66 9.70 7.05
CA CYS A 116 -10.80 10.87 7.18
C CYS A 116 -11.14 11.66 8.47
N ARG A 117 -10.36 12.68 8.81
CA ARG A 117 -10.61 13.57 9.96
C ARG A 117 -12.03 14.12 10.01
N HIS A 118 -12.60 14.44 8.84
CA HIS A 118 -13.96 14.97 8.72
C HIS A 118 -15.00 13.90 9.08
N GLY A 119 -14.87 12.68 8.50
CA GLY A 119 -15.73 11.55 8.82
C GLY A 119 -15.64 11.09 10.27
N ILE A 120 -14.44 11.12 10.87
CA ILE A 120 -14.25 10.82 12.29
C ILE A 120 -14.98 11.83 13.18
N LYS A 121 -14.93 13.13 12.83
CA LYS A 121 -15.63 14.16 13.58
C LYS A 121 -17.14 13.95 13.57
N VAL A 122 -17.72 13.70 12.39
CA VAL A 122 -19.13 13.36 12.24
C VAL A 122 -19.47 12.10 13.02
N GLY A 123 -18.70 11.02 12.84
CA GLY A 123 -18.93 9.77 13.55
C GLY A 123 -18.93 9.92 15.07
N LYS A 124 -18.02 10.71 15.63
CA LYS A 124 -18.02 11.03 17.07
C LYS A 124 -19.27 11.79 17.50
N GLN A 125 -19.81 12.69 16.67
CA GLN A 125 -21.05 13.38 16.96
C GLN A 125 -22.25 12.44 16.92
N VAL A 126 -22.37 11.64 15.86
CA VAL A 126 -23.44 10.63 15.71
C VAL A 126 -23.39 9.61 16.84
N ALA A 127 -22.19 9.16 17.21
CA ALA A 127 -22.03 8.22 18.32
C ALA A 127 -22.49 8.79 19.67
N ARG A 128 -22.23 10.08 19.92
CA ARG A 128 -22.74 10.76 21.13
C ARG A 128 -24.26 10.88 21.13
N GLN A 129 -24.85 11.26 20.00
CA GLN A 129 -26.31 11.38 19.87
C GLN A 129 -27.03 10.04 20.09
N ASN A 130 -26.42 8.94 19.61
CA ASN A 130 -27.04 7.60 19.66
C ASN A 130 -26.51 6.71 20.81
N GLY A 131 -25.67 7.22 21.68
CA GLY A 131 -25.11 6.43 22.79
C GLY A 131 -24.24 5.24 22.35
N TRP A 132 -23.52 5.36 21.22
CA TRP A 132 -22.71 4.26 20.70
C TRP A 132 -21.46 4.02 21.54
N SER A 133 -21.12 2.75 21.72
CA SER A 133 -19.81 2.38 22.25
C SER A 133 -18.68 2.74 21.27
N LYS A 134 -17.47 2.94 21.79
CA LYS A 134 -16.26 3.15 20.98
C LYS A 134 -16.06 2.03 19.94
N GLN A 135 -16.37 0.79 20.33
CA GLN A 135 -16.23 -0.36 19.43
C GLN A 135 -17.19 -0.28 18.24
N ARG A 136 -18.45 0.12 18.47
CA ARG A 136 -19.44 0.33 17.41
C ARG A 136 -19.00 1.45 16.48
N LEU A 137 -18.57 2.57 17.03
CA LEU A 137 -18.07 3.70 16.24
C LEU A 137 -16.91 3.27 15.32
N LEU A 138 -15.91 2.55 15.83
CA LEU A 138 -14.77 2.10 15.02
C LEU A 138 -15.19 1.20 13.85
N ARG A 139 -16.21 0.34 14.05
CA ARG A 139 -16.76 -0.49 12.97
C ARG A 139 -17.41 0.32 11.86
N GLU A 140 -18.06 1.43 12.22
CA GLU A 140 -18.70 2.32 11.23
C GLU A 140 -17.68 3.19 10.47
N LEU A 141 -16.56 3.52 11.09
CA LEU A 141 -15.53 4.40 10.52
C LEU A 141 -14.57 3.71 9.56
N CYS A 142 -14.61 2.38 9.44
CA CYS A 142 -13.73 1.67 8.52
C CYS A 142 -14.51 0.64 7.67
N MET A 143 -13.98 0.36 6.49
CA MET A 143 -14.51 -0.71 5.65
C MET A 143 -14.41 -2.07 6.35
N PRO A 144 -15.39 -2.96 6.13
CA PRO A 144 -15.44 -4.27 6.79
C PRO A 144 -14.16 -5.10 6.65
N GLY A 145 -13.43 -4.95 5.54
CA GLY A 145 -12.17 -5.67 5.29
C GLY A 145 -11.04 -5.33 6.27
N PHE A 146 -11.09 -4.18 6.92
CA PHE A 146 -10.11 -3.78 7.93
C PHE A 146 -10.44 -4.26 9.35
N LEU A 147 -11.66 -4.75 9.56
CA LEU A 147 -12.04 -5.36 10.83
C LEU A 147 -11.35 -6.71 10.99
N LEU A 148 -10.74 -6.93 12.14
CA LEU A 148 -9.90 -8.11 12.38
C LEU A 148 -10.69 -9.42 12.22
N SER A 149 -11.99 -9.43 12.57
CA SER A 149 -12.87 -10.58 12.37
C SER A 149 -13.07 -10.96 10.90
N ASN A 150 -13.18 -9.98 10.01
CA ASN A 150 -13.34 -10.21 8.58
C ASN A 150 -12.00 -10.52 7.90
N TYR A 151 -10.94 -9.86 8.36
CA TYR A 151 -9.59 -10.13 7.90
C TYR A 151 -9.16 -11.58 8.22
N GLU A 152 -9.50 -12.05 9.41
CA GLU A 152 -9.32 -13.46 9.81
C GLU A 152 -10.06 -14.42 8.88
N LYS A 153 -11.33 -14.17 8.60
CA LYS A 153 -12.11 -14.99 7.65
C LYS A 153 -11.50 -15.03 6.27
N ALA A 154 -11.02 -13.90 5.78
CA ALA A 154 -10.34 -13.81 4.48
C ALA A 154 -9.02 -14.60 4.46
N CYS A 155 -8.32 -14.69 5.60
CA CYS A 155 -7.03 -15.39 5.72
C CYS A 155 -7.18 -16.83 6.27
N ALA A 156 -8.39 -17.32 6.52
CA ALA A 156 -8.63 -18.66 7.06
C ALA A 156 -8.25 -19.79 6.08
N GLY A 157 -8.20 -19.49 4.78
CA GLY A 157 -7.78 -20.45 3.77
C GLY A 157 -6.34 -20.92 3.96
N SER A 158 -6.09 -22.22 3.77
CA SER A 158 -4.74 -22.77 3.75
C SER A 158 -4.25 -22.90 2.31
N ILE A 159 -3.03 -22.45 2.07
CA ILE A 159 -2.34 -22.74 0.80
C ILE A 159 -1.70 -24.11 0.94
N ARG A 160 -2.21 -25.08 0.19
CA ARG A 160 -1.62 -26.43 0.15
C ARG A 160 -0.43 -26.41 -0.78
N VAL A 161 0.71 -26.81 -0.24
CA VAL A 161 1.92 -27.03 -1.05
C VAL A 161 1.78 -28.40 -1.72
N PRO A 162 1.87 -28.48 -3.06
CA PRO A 162 1.82 -29.75 -3.74
C PRO A 162 3.03 -30.61 -3.32
N ASP A 163 2.80 -31.90 -3.09
CA ASP A 163 3.88 -32.86 -2.88
C ASP A 163 4.60 -33.08 -4.21
N MET A 164 5.83 -32.63 -4.25
CA MET A 164 6.69 -32.76 -5.42
C MET A 164 7.55 -34.03 -5.40
N SER A 165 7.48 -34.84 -4.35
CA SER A 165 8.31 -36.03 -4.18
C SER A 165 8.02 -37.10 -5.24
N GLY A 166 6.75 -37.16 -5.69
CA GLY A 166 6.33 -38.09 -6.76
C GLY A 166 6.62 -37.62 -8.18
N LEU A 167 6.98 -36.35 -8.36
CA LEU A 167 7.40 -35.82 -9.64
C LEU A 167 8.86 -36.22 -9.89
N GLN A 168 9.06 -37.47 -10.35
CA GLN A 168 10.37 -37.84 -10.85
C GLN A 168 10.80 -36.81 -11.88
N ARG A 169 11.94 -36.18 -11.63
CA ARG A 169 12.63 -35.40 -12.64
C ARG A 169 12.97 -36.33 -13.78
N GLN A 170 12.05 -36.57 -14.67
CA GLN A 170 12.40 -37.08 -15.97
C GLN A 170 13.27 -36.00 -16.61
N ALA A 171 14.55 -36.11 -16.38
CA ALA A 171 15.55 -35.39 -17.15
C ALA A 171 15.51 -35.98 -18.57
N THR A 172 14.39 -35.76 -19.23
CA THR A 172 14.29 -36.04 -20.66
C THR A 172 15.06 -34.91 -21.31
N ALA A 173 16.25 -35.25 -21.75
CA ALA A 173 17.07 -34.43 -22.65
C ALA A 173 16.28 -33.89 -23.87
N LEU A 174 15.09 -34.43 -24.11
CA LEU A 174 14.12 -34.08 -25.15
C LEU A 174 13.45 -32.71 -24.94
N PHE A 175 13.45 -32.15 -23.74
CA PHE A 175 12.77 -30.86 -23.45
C PHE A 175 13.70 -29.75 -22.93
N ALA A 176 15.01 -29.98 -22.97
CA ALA A 176 15.91 -28.86 -22.82
C ALA A 176 15.69 -27.94 -24.04
N PRO A 177 15.08 -26.74 -23.88
CA PRO A 177 15.05 -25.83 -25.01
C PRO A 177 16.50 -25.63 -25.46
N PRO A 178 16.75 -25.60 -26.77
CA PRO A 178 18.09 -25.37 -27.27
C PRO A 178 18.62 -24.14 -26.57
N ILE A 179 19.72 -24.31 -25.81
CA ILE A 179 20.33 -23.15 -25.10
C ILE A 179 20.58 -22.15 -26.20
N PRO A 180 19.85 -21.03 -26.28
CA PRO A 180 20.11 -20.04 -27.29
C PRO A 180 21.55 -19.63 -27.05
N ALA A 181 22.39 -19.82 -28.08
CA ALA A 181 23.76 -19.34 -28.04
C ALA A 181 23.67 -17.89 -27.50
N HIS A 182 24.11 -17.71 -26.28
CA HIS A 182 23.99 -16.40 -25.60
C HIS A 182 24.74 -15.40 -26.48
N LYS A 183 24.00 -14.71 -27.34
CA LYS A 183 24.51 -13.44 -27.86
C LYS A 183 24.83 -12.62 -26.62
N PRO A 184 26.09 -12.25 -26.38
CA PRO A 184 26.43 -11.48 -25.19
C PRO A 184 25.49 -10.29 -25.15
N GLY A 185 24.58 -10.32 -24.18
CA GLY A 185 23.62 -9.25 -24.00
C GLY A 185 24.39 -7.96 -23.90
N ARG A 186 23.89 -6.91 -24.52
CA ARG A 186 24.47 -5.57 -24.46
C ARG A 186 24.97 -5.34 -23.03
N ARG A 187 26.29 -5.17 -22.85
CA ARG A 187 26.92 -4.93 -21.55
C ARG A 187 26.10 -3.86 -20.85
N GLN A 188 25.53 -4.19 -19.70
CA GLN A 188 24.89 -3.15 -18.87
C GLN A 188 25.98 -2.13 -18.59
N ASN A 189 25.86 -0.94 -19.17
CA ASN A 189 26.67 0.18 -18.75
C ASN A 189 26.47 0.31 -17.24
N LYS A 190 27.53 0.03 -16.46
CA LYS A 190 27.52 0.29 -15.02
C LYS A 190 27.01 1.71 -14.86
N ARG A 191 25.80 1.88 -14.34
CA ARG A 191 25.33 3.18 -13.87
C ARG A 191 26.44 3.69 -12.97
N LYS A 192 27.12 4.73 -13.38
CA LYS A 192 28.08 5.44 -12.53
C LYS A 192 27.29 5.77 -11.26
N GLN A 193 27.71 5.18 -10.15
CA GLN A 193 27.19 5.59 -8.85
C GLN A 193 27.48 7.07 -8.73
N ALA A 194 26.42 7.88 -8.76
CA ALA A 194 26.49 9.28 -8.39
C ALA A 194 26.64 9.32 -6.87
N GLY A 195 27.88 9.26 -6.41
CA GLY A 195 28.24 9.27 -5.00
C GLY A 195 29.74 9.49 -4.87
N GLY A 196 30.21 10.65 -5.31
CA GLY A 196 31.55 11.12 -5.07
C GLY A 196 31.56 12.62 -5.24
N MET A 197 31.77 13.35 -4.15
CA MET A 197 32.06 14.78 -4.17
C MET A 197 33.11 15.08 -5.24
N ALA A 198 32.75 15.79 -6.29
CA ALA A 198 33.69 16.39 -7.18
C ALA A 198 33.79 17.88 -6.83
N VAL A 199 34.88 18.19 -6.16
CA VAL A 199 35.48 19.51 -6.07
C VAL A 199 35.64 20.06 -7.47
N GLY A 200 35.33 21.34 -7.62
CA GLY A 200 35.19 22.15 -8.79
C GLY A 200 36.09 21.84 -9.99
N THR A 201 35.47 21.82 -11.13
CA THR A 201 36.16 22.12 -12.39
C THR A 201 35.26 23.00 -13.26
N ALA A 202 35.93 24.04 -13.79
CA ALA A 202 35.48 25.19 -14.53
C ALA A 202 34.38 24.91 -15.59
N LYS A 203 33.40 25.81 -15.63
CA LYS A 203 32.42 25.98 -16.71
C LYS A 203 33.17 26.26 -18.03
N ARG A 204 33.12 25.30 -18.94
CA ARG A 204 33.46 25.51 -20.34
C ARG A 204 32.29 26.25 -21.01
N GLN A 205 32.45 27.54 -21.25
CA GLN A 205 31.55 28.34 -22.06
C GLN A 205 31.50 27.75 -23.47
N ARG A 206 30.31 27.27 -23.88
CA ARG A 206 30.03 26.99 -25.30
C ARG A 206 29.80 28.33 -25.99
N GLY A 207 30.68 28.69 -26.85
CA GLY A 207 30.55 29.85 -27.74
C GLY A 207 29.31 29.72 -28.63
N ARG A 208 28.53 30.76 -28.66
CA ARG A 208 27.37 30.97 -29.53
C ARG A 208 27.92 31.30 -30.93
N PRO A 209 27.49 30.64 -32.02
CA PRO A 209 27.91 31.09 -33.36
C PRO A 209 27.23 32.42 -33.66
N SER A 210 28.02 33.37 -34.11
CA SER A 210 27.61 34.68 -34.63
C SER A 210 26.89 34.48 -35.96
N THR A 211 25.66 34.90 -36.07
CA THR A 211 24.97 35.11 -37.35
C THR A 211 25.43 36.46 -37.91
N THR A 212 26.24 36.41 -38.95
CA THR A 212 26.51 37.54 -39.82
C THR A 212 25.27 37.86 -40.63
N ALA A 213 24.77 39.08 -40.47
CA ALA A 213 23.81 39.71 -41.36
C ALA A 213 24.48 39.93 -42.73
N VAL A 214 23.75 39.62 -43.82
CA VAL A 214 24.04 40.08 -45.17
C VAL A 214 22.90 41.01 -45.54
N ASP A 215 23.27 42.29 -45.70
CA ASP A 215 22.47 43.29 -46.40
C ASP A 215 22.45 42.99 -47.90
N VAL A 216 21.25 43.02 -48.50
CA VAL A 216 20.91 43.69 -49.77
C VAL A 216 19.40 43.90 -49.83
#